data_1a4de4ecbed899e4b4c159e912f16260
#
_entry.id   1a4de4ecbed899e4b4c159e912f16260
#
_cell.length_a   1.000
_cell.length_b   1.000
_cell.length_c   1.000
_cell.angle_alpha   90.00
_cell.angle_beta   90.00
_cell.angle_gamma   90.00
#
_symmetry.space_group_name_H-M   'P 1'
#
loop_
_entity.id
_entity.type
_entity.pdbx_description
1 polymer ?
#
loop_
_entity_poly.entity_id
_entity_poly.type
_entity_poly.pdbx_seq_one_letter_code
_entity_poly.pdbx_strand_id
1 'polypeptide(L)'
;LENQKKIRQYLFIMMASNFKHWTAETNISKTVKIWLITGLVMICMQIIIGGVTRLTGSGLSITRWEIVTGTIPPLNEAAWQDAFTLYQETPQYHKINKGMTMDEFKFIFFWEYFHRLWARLMFFVFIVPFTWFLWRGMLSKVLRNWLLWVVLLAGLEGFFGWAMVASGLRERPWVNAYNLTLHLCMGLVIFSCLLWTTFIAFQPRPKSWGVSGVKREIWIIFGVACFQVALGAMMSGTKAGLLYPTWPDMRGSFFPAELLDAGYWVSDSFRQYDTNPFMPTLIQFFHRNTAYLLTIMVVWFSWKLFRRGISRNNKMLLMVLLSVLFVQILLGILTLIHCIGNIPVVLGVLHQGGAVLLLSVLLFACYKTSDTMNDW
;
A
#
# COMPACT_ATOMS: atom_id res chain seq x y z
N LEU A 1 15.33 47.20 -31.17
CA LEU A 1 16.32 46.11 -31.29
C LEU A 1 17.18 45.98 -30.03
N GLU A 2 17.61 47.10 -29.41
CA GLU A 2 18.47 47.12 -28.22
C GLU A 2 17.74 46.64 -26.94
N ASN A 3 16.47 46.99 -26.78
CA ASN A 3 15.64 46.50 -25.66
C ASN A 3 15.37 45.00 -25.75
N GLN A 4 15.21 44.44 -26.93
CA GLN A 4 15.04 42.98 -27.09
C GLN A 4 16.34 42.20 -26.78
N LYS A 5 17.50 42.77 -27.10
CA LYS A 5 18.81 42.20 -26.71
C LYS A 5 19.01 42.22 -25.19
N LYS A 6 18.66 43.29 -24.51
CA LYS A 6 18.73 43.39 -23.03
C LYS A 6 17.79 42.43 -22.35
N ILE A 7 16.55 42.27 -22.83
CA ILE A 7 15.58 41.29 -22.28
C ILE A 7 16.08 39.85 -22.47
N ARG A 8 16.62 39.48 -23.63
CA ARG A 8 17.23 38.16 -23.85
C ARG A 8 18.43 37.90 -22.95
N GLN A 9 19.27 38.94 -22.72
CA GLN A 9 20.42 38.82 -21.84
C GLN A 9 20.02 38.67 -20.36
N TYR A 10 18.99 39.39 -19.92
CA TYR A 10 18.39 39.22 -18.58
C TYR A 10 17.75 37.84 -18.38
N LEU A 11 16.98 37.36 -19.36
CA LEU A 11 16.42 36.01 -19.34
C LEU A 11 17.50 34.93 -19.33
N PHE A 12 18.58 35.11 -20.11
CA PHE A 12 19.70 34.17 -20.11
C PHE A 12 20.47 34.17 -18.78
N ILE A 13 20.68 35.37 -18.16
CA ILE A 13 21.31 35.48 -16.83
C ILE A 13 20.42 34.90 -15.74
N MET A 14 19.08 35.11 -15.75
CA MET A 14 18.13 34.49 -14.86
C MET A 14 18.07 32.95 -15.04
N MET A 15 18.08 32.47 -16.27
CA MET A 15 18.19 31.05 -16.56
C MET A 15 19.51 30.45 -16.09
N ALA A 16 20.63 31.15 -16.31
CA ALA A 16 21.97 30.70 -15.88
C ALA A 16 22.12 30.72 -14.34
N SER A 17 21.54 31.72 -13.65
CA SER A 17 21.55 31.79 -12.19
C SER A 17 20.66 30.70 -11.57
N ASN A 18 19.49 30.43 -12.15
CA ASN A 18 18.65 29.28 -11.81
C ASN A 18 19.39 27.97 -12.10
N PHE A 19 20.15 27.87 -13.19
CA PHE A 19 20.94 26.68 -13.53
C PHE A 19 22.11 26.44 -12.54
N LYS A 20 22.77 27.49 -12.02
CA LYS A 20 23.80 27.37 -10.98
C LYS A 20 23.20 26.96 -9.63
N HIS A 21 22.03 27.48 -9.26
CA HIS A 21 21.31 27.04 -8.08
C HIS A 21 20.87 25.56 -8.21
N TRP A 22 20.59 25.12 -9.41
CA TRP A 22 20.17 23.77 -9.77
C TRP A 22 21.28 22.73 -9.67
N THR A 23 22.52 23.09 -10.04
CA THR A 23 23.69 22.19 -9.93
C THR A 23 24.15 22.01 -8.48
N ALA A 24 23.81 22.91 -7.56
CA ALA A 24 24.07 22.78 -6.13
C ALA A 24 23.09 21.83 -5.42
N GLU A 25 21.87 21.60 -5.96
CA GLU A 25 20.85 20.72 -5.37
C GLU A 25 21.08 19.21 -5.65
N THR A 26 22.06 18.85 -6.48
CA THR A 26 22.25 17.44 -6.92
C THR A 26 23.01 16.56 -5.92
N ASN A 27 23.53 17.10 -4.84
CA ASN A 27 24.34 16.31 -3.89
C ASN A 27 23.64 16.13 -2.53
N ILE A 28 22.55 15.33 -2.54
CA ILE A 28 21.85 14.97 -1.32
C ILE A 28 22.76 14.11 -0.45
N SER A 29 22.89 14.48 0.84
CA SER A 29 23.79 13.82 1.78
C SER A 29 23.48 12.33 1.94
N LYS A 30 24.52 11.52 2.19
CA LYS A 30 24.36 10.08 2.48
C LYS A 30 23.40 9.83 3.64
N THR A 31 23.43 10.68 4.67
CA THR A 31 22.57 10.56 5.85
C THR A 31 21.10 10.68 5.49
N VAL A 32 20.73 11.66 4.66
CA VAL A 32 19.35 11.80 4.17
C VAL A 32 18.93 10.59 3.33
N LYS A 33 19.81 10.10 2.45
CA LYS A 33 19.54 8.89 1.64
C LYS A 33 19.31 7.64 2.48
N ILE A 34 20.16 7.41 3.49
CA ILE A 34 20.00 6.28 4.42
C ILE A 34 18.69 6.40 5.17
N TRP A 35 18.37 7.58 5.70
CA TRP A 35 17.12 7.82 6.40
C TRP A 35 15.88 7.57 5.52
N LEU A 36 15.87 7.98 4.25
CA LEU A 36 14.79 7.68 3.32
C LEU A 36 14.62 6.18 3.09
N ILE A 37 15.72 5.44 2.92
CA ILE A 37 15.68 3.97 2.81
C ILE A 37 15.15 3.33 4.10
N THR A 38 15.61 3.80 5.27
CA THR A 38 15.11 3.32 6.56
C THR A 38 13.59 3.52 6.66
N GLY A 39 13.08 4.71 6.29
CA GLY A 39 11.65 4.99 6.25
C GLY A 39 10.89 4.05 5.32
N LEU A 40 11.43 3.79 4.11
CA LEU A 40 10.83 2.83 3.16
C LEU A 40 10.77 1.40 3.72
N VAL A 41 11.83 0.93 4.34
CA VAL A 41 11.86 -0.40 4.97
C VAL A 41 10.84 -0.47 6.10
N MET A 42 10.79 0.56 6.94
CA MET A 42 9.85 0.59 8.07
C MET A 42 8.40 0.60 7.63
N ILE A 43 8.02 1.38 6.62
CA ILE A 43 6.63 1.40 6.12
C ILE A 43 6.28 0.11 5.38
N CYS A 44 7.22 -0.51 4.66
CA CYS A 44 7.03 -1.82 4.05
C CYS A 44 6.74 -2.89 5.13
N MET A 45 7.54 -2.90 6.21
CA MET A 45 7.30 -3.78 7.36
C MET A 45 5.97 -3.49 8.05
N GLN A 46 5.56 -2.23 8.19
CA GLN A 46 4.26 -1.85 8.74
C GLN A 46 3.11 -2.45 7.93
N ILE A 47 3.19 -2.40 6.60
CA ILE A 47 2.19 -2.99 5.70
C ILE A 47 2.13 -4.51 5.90
N ILE A 48 3.28 -5.17 6.00
CA ILE A 48 3.38 -6.63 6.22
C ILE A 48 2.81 -7.01 7.58
N ILE A 49 3.21 -6.32 8.66
CA ILE A 49 2.71 -6.56 10.02
C ILE A 49 1.19 -6.33 10.07
N GLY A 50 0.68 -5.27 9.39
CA GLY A 50 -0.75 -5.03 9.24
C GLY A 50 -1.48 -6.18 8.55
N GLY A 51 -0.87 -6.79 7.53
CA GLY A 51 -1.38 -8.00 6.87
C GLY A 51 -1.48 -9.18 7.82
N VAL A 52 -0.45 -9.44 8.63
CA VAL A 52 -0.48 -10.48 9.66
C VAL A 52 -1.58 -10.18 10.67
N THR A 53 -1.62 -8.97 11.24
CA THR A 53 -2.64 -8.53 12.20
C THR A 53 -4.06 -8.75 11.67
N ARG A 54 -4.28 -8.41 10.39
CA ARG A 54 -5.59 -8.59 9.74
C ARG A 54 -5.94 -10.07 9.54
N LEU A 55 -5.01 -10.87 9.02
CA LEU A 55 -5.27 -12.27 8.64
C LEU A 55 -5.33 -13.22 9.85
N THR A 56 -4.71 -12.86 10.96
CA THR A 56 -4.82 -13.59 12.24
C THR A 56 -6.05 -13.17 13.06
N GLY A 57 -6.84 -12.19 12.57
CA GLY A 57 -7.99 -11.68 13.31
C GLY A 57 -7.62 -10.84 14.55
N SER A 58 -6.38 -10.37 14.63
CA SER A 58 -5.83 -9.69 15.82
C SER A 58 -6.30 -8.25 16.00
N GLY A 59 -6.75 -7.57 14.94
CA GLY A 59 -6.93 -6.10 14.90
C GLY A 59 -8.05 -5.51 15.75
N LEU A 60 -8.69 -6.26 16.65
CA LEU A 60 -9.71 -5.82 17.60
C LEU A 60 -9.45 -6.34 19.03
N SER A 61 -8.25 -6.83 19.30
CA SER A 61 -7.88 -7.41 20.61
C SER A 61 -7.60 -6.33 21.66
N ILE A 62 -7.17 -5.12 21.23
CA ILE A 62 -6.91 -3.97 22.10
C ILE A 62 -8.11 -3.02 22.03
N THR A 63 -8.97 -3.08 23.03
CA THR A 63 -10.26 -2.38 23.04
C THR A 63 -10.17 -0.89 23.37
N ARG A 64 -9.09 -0.47 24.05
CA ARG A 64 -8.85 0.94 24.42
C ARG A 64 -7.89 1.60 23.44
N TRP A 65 -8.24 2.82 23.03
CA TRP A 65 -7.35 3.63 22.19
C TRP A 65 -6.48 4.52 23.07
N GLU A 66 -5.32 4.01 23.43
CA GLU A 66 -4.34 4.73 24.26
C GLU A 66 -3.10 5.06 23.43
N ILE A 67 -2.93 6.34 23.12
CA ILE A 67 -1.83 6.78 22.24
C ILE A 67 -0.48 6.69 22.94
N VAL A 68 -0.39 7.13 24.19
CA VAL A 68 0.85 7.20 24.98
C VAL A 68 0.99 6.00 25.91
N THR A 69 0.03 5.76 26.78
CA THR A 69 0.05 4.68 27.79
C THR A 69 0.02 3.29 27.17
N GLY A 70 -0.67 3.11 26.04
CA GLY A 70 -0.69 1.87 25.25
C GLY A 70 0.64 1.52 24.54
N THR A 71 1.74 2.19 24.89
CA THR A 71 3.10 1.83 24.45
C THR A 71 3.70 0.69 25.29
N ILE A 72 3.20 0.48 26.50
CA ILE A 72 3.64 -0.58 27.40
C ILE A 72 2.58 -1.69 27.39
N PRO A 73 2.95 -2.96 27.12
CA PRO A 73 2.00 -4.07 27.16
C PRO A 73 1.66 -4.41 28.60
N PRO A 74 0.63 -5.23 28.88
CA PRO A 74 0.37 -5.76 30.22
C PRO A 74 1.62 -6.46 30.78
N LEU A 75 2.09 -6.05 32.00
CA LEU A 75 3.34 -6.53 32.56
C LEU A 75 3.16 -7.62 33.64
N ASN A 76 1.94 -7.83 34.13
CA ASN A 76 1.63 -8.82 35.16
C ASN A 76 0.30 -9.52 34.88
N GLU A 77 0.02 -10.60 35.58
CA GLU A 77 -1.17 -11.42 35.34
C GLU A 77 -2.48 -10.65 35.57
N ALA A 78 -2.54 -9.76 36.57
CA ALA A 78 -3.73 -8.95 36.79
C ALA A 78 -4.04 -8.03 35.60
N ALA A 79 -3.01 -7.34 35.04
CA ALA A 79 -3.17 -6.50 33.85
C ALA A 79 -3.56 -7.31 32.61
N TRP A 80 -3.06 -8.54 32.46
CA TRP A 80 -3.49 -9.45 31.40
C TRP A 80 -4.95 -9.88 31.56
N GLN A 81 -5.36 -10.20 32.80
CA GLN A 81 -6.74 -10.57 33.08
C GLN A 81 -7.70 -9.41 32.82
N ASP A 82 -7.34 -8.17 33.21
CA ASP A 82 -8.13 -6.99 32.91
C ASP A 82 -8.28 -6.76 31.38
N ALA A 83 -7.17 -6.86 30.64
CA ALA A 83 -7.19 -6.71 29.19
C ALA A 83 -8.07 -7.79 28.52
N PHE A 84 -8.00 -9.04 28.99
CA PHE A 84 -8.81 -10.13 28.47
C PHE A 84 -10.28 -9.96 28.81
N THR A 85 -10.61 -9.53 30.02
CA THR A 85 -11.99 -9.25 30.45
C THR A 85 -12.63 -8.18 29.55
N LEU A 86 -11.91 -7.10 29.25
CA LEU A 86 -12.38 -6.07 28.31
C LEU A 86 -12.58 -6.61 26.89
N TYR A 87 -11.70 -7.51 26.44
CA TYR A 87 -11.84 -8.15 25.15
C TYR A 87 -13.06 -9.08 25.11
N GLN A 88 -13.36 -9.79 26.21
CA GLN A 88 -14.53 -10.67 26.32
C GLN A 88 -15.87 -9.94 26.18
N GLU A 89 -15.91 -8.62 26.40
CA GLU A 89 -17.09 -7.79 26.16
C GLU A 89 -17.32 -7.46 24.68
N THR A 90 -16.35 -7.74 23.79
CA THR A 90 -16.42 -7.36 22.37
C THR A 90 -17.32 -8.29 21.55
N PRO A 91 -17.91 -7.76 20.45
CA PRO A 91 -18.64 -8.61 19.49
C PRO A 91 -17.76 -9.70 18.87
N GLN A 92 -16.45 -9.47 18.73
CA GLN A 92 -15.52 -10.46 18.19
C GLN A 92 -15.40 -11.68 19.11
N TYR A 93 -15.24 -11.46 20.41
CA TYR A 93 -15.21 -12.57 21.37
C TYR A 93 -16.51 -13.36 21.34
N HIS A 94 -17.66 -12.68 21.48
CA HIS A 94 -18.96 -13.37 21.59
C HIS A 94 -19.33 -14.16 20.32
N LYS A 95 -19.01 -13.64 19.13
CA LYS A 95 -19.47 -14.25 17.86
C LYS A 95 -18.44 -15.19 17.21
N ILE A 96 -17.13 -15.03 17.51
CA ILE A 96 -16.07 -15.77 16.83
C ILE A 96 -15.17 -16.51 17.80
N ASN A 97 -14.70 -15.85 18.88
CA ASN A 97 -13.63 -16.34 19.74
C ASN A 97 -14.16 -16.79 21.13
N LYS A 98 -15.44 -17.15 21.21
CA LYS A 98 -16.04 -17.62 22.46
C LYS A 98 -15.31 -18.87 22.98
N GLY A 99 -14.84 -18.80 24.21
CA GLY A 99 -14.05 -19.89 24.82
C GLY A 99 -12.55 -19.82 24.56
N MET A 100 -12.08 -18.74 23.92
CA MET A 100 -10.65 -18.48 23.72
C MET A 100 -9.90 -18.50 25.07
N THR A 101 -8.74 -19.13 25.08
CA THR A 101 -7.84 -19.19 26.23
C THR A 101 -7.02 -17.89 26.37
N MET A 102 -6.42 -17.69 27.54
CA MET A 102 -5.53 -16.54 27.77
C MET A 102 -4.32 -16.55 26.82
N ASP A 103 -3.76 -17.69 26.47
CA ASP A 103 -2.61 -17.79 25.57
C ASP A 103 -2.98 -17.44 24.14
N GLU A 104 -4.16 -17.86 23.66
CA GLU A 104 -4.68 -17.47 22.35
C GLU A 104 -4.98 -15.96 22.31
N PHE A 105 -5.50 -15.39 23.42
CA PHE A 105 -5.68 -13.93 23.52
C PHE A 105 -4.36 -13.20 23.49
N LYS A 106 -3.33 -13.64 24.22
CA LYS A 106 -1.99 -13.04 24.16
C LYS A 106 -1.40 -13.07 22.77
N PHE A 107 -1.65 -14.11 21.99
CA PHE A 107 -1.19 -14.21 20.60
C PHE A 107 -1.82 -13.11 19.70
N ILE A 108 -3.15 -12.94 19.76
CA ILE A 108 -3.81 -11.89 18.95
C ILE A 108 -3.47 -10.49 19.45
N PHE A 109 -3.35 -10.32 20.78
CA PHE A 109 -2.93 -9.07 21.38
C PHE A 109 -1.52 -8.67 20.93
N PHE A 110 -0.58 -9.62 20.88
CA PHE A 110 0.81 -9.37 20.46
C PHE A 110 0.86 -8.75 19.06
N TRP A 111 0.15 -9.31 18.08
CA TRP A 111 0.20 -8.79 16.71
C TRP A 111 -0.41 -7.40 16.58
N GLU A 112 -1.51 -7.11 17.26
CA GLU A 112 -2.08 -5.76 17.26
C GLU A 112 -1.19 -4.77 18.00
N TYR A 113 -0.68 -5.14 19.18
CA TYR A 113 0.27 -4.34 19.94
C TYR A 113 1.53 -4.03 19.12
N PHE A 114 2.11 -5.04 18.49
CA PHE A 114 3.32 -4.87 17.69
C PHE A 114 3.08 -3.96 16.47
N HIS A 115 1.93 -4.09 15.80
CA HIS A 115 1.53 -3.19 14.71
C HIS A 115 1.46 -1.73 15.17
N ARG A 116 0.80 -1.48 16.32
CA ARG A 116 0.67 -0.15 16.90
C ARG A 116 2.01 0.41 17.40
N LEU A 117 2.84 -0.44 18.04
CA LEU A 117 4.18 -0.06 18.50
C LEU A 117 5.11 0.30 17.34
N TRP A 118 5.10 -0.50 16.29
CA TRP A 118 5.89 -0.24 15.08
C TRP A 118 5.52 1.09 14.43
N ALA A 119 4.23 1.39 14.34
CA ALA A 119 3.75 2.68 13.82
C ALA A 119 4.26 3.87 14.65
N ARG A 120 4.24 3.77 16.00
CA ARG A 120 4.80 4.79 16.89
C ARG A 120 6.31 4.96 16.70
N LEU A 121 7.05 3.85 16.65
CA LEU A 121 8.49 3.88 16.40
C LEU A 121 8.81 4.52 15.06
N MET A 122 8.08 4.13 14.01
CA MET A 122 8.24 4.68 12.66
C MET A 122 7.99 6.20 12.66
N PHE A 123 6.98 6.68 13.38
CA PHE A 123 6.73 8.11 13.50
C PHE A 123 7.95 8.86 14.08
N PHE A 124 8.55 8.40 15.17
CA PHE A 124 9.72 9.05 15.78
C PHE A 124 10.97 8.94 14.90
N VAL A 125 11.23 7.79 14.32
CA VAL A 125 12.36 7.58 13.40
C VAL A 125 12.23 8.46 12.14
N PHE A 126 11.02 8.84 11.76
CA PHE A 126 10.79 9.72 10.63
C PHE A 126 10.81 11.20 11.04
N ILE A 127 10.03 11.61 12.03
CA ILE A 127 9.79 13.03 12.35
C ILE A 127 11.02 13.71 12.99
N VAL A 128 11.77 13.00 13.85
CA VAL A 128 12.94 13.59 14.54
C VAL A 128 14.07 13.94 13.54
N PRO A 129 14.52 13.01 12.65
CA PRO A 129 15.49 13.38 11.63
C PRO A 129 14.92 14.38 10.60
N PHE A 130 13.63 14.30 10.25
CA PHE A 130 13.00 15.24 9.33
C PHE A 130 13.11 16.68 9.83
N THR A 131 12.73 16.94 11.10
CA THR A 131 12.84 18.26 11.74
C THR A 131 14.30 18.72 11.84
N TRP A 132 15.21 17.82 12.18
CA TRP A 132 16.65 18.09 12.20
C TRP A 132 17.18 18.50 10.81
N PHE A 133 16.84 17.75 9.76
CA PHE A 133 17.28 18.07 8.39
C PHE A 133 16.67 19.38 7.87
N LEU A 134 15.42 19.69 8.25
CA LEU A 134 14.80 20.98 7.96
C LEU A 134 15.58 22.13 8.62
N TRP A 135 15.86 22.00 9.91
CA TRP A 135 16.59 23.02 10.67
C TRP A 135 18.02 23.24 10.13
N ARG A 136 18.67 22.16 9.72
CA ARG A 136 20.04 22.22 9.14
C ARG A 136 20.08 22.63 7.66
N GLY A 137 18.92 22.87 7.03
CA GLY A 137 18.88 23.21 5.60
C GLY A 137 19.39 22.09 4.67
N MET A 138 19.33 20.82 5.10
CA MET A 138 19.87 19.67 4.35
C MET A 138 18.94 19.16 3.28
N LEU A 139 17.68 19.63 3.24
CA LEU A 139 16.66 19.20 2.29
C LEU A 139 16.48 20.24 1.19
N SER A 140 16.57 19.82 -0.07
CA SER A 140 16.17 20.66 -1.19
C SER A 140 14.67 21.02 -1.09
N LYS A 141 14.26 22.11 -1.76
CA LYS A 141 12.87 22.56 -1.77
C LYS A 141 11.93 21.45 -2.25
N VAL A 142 12.33 20.70 -3.28
CA VAL A 142 11.55 19.58 -3.83
C VAL A 142 11.39 18.46 -2.80
N LEU A 143 12.49 17.97 -2.20
CA LEU A 143 12.44 16.94 -1.18
C LEU A 143 11.58 17.37 0.02
N ARG A 144 11.78 18.60 0.50
CA ARG A 144 11.01 19.15 1.60
C ARG A 144 9.51 19.09 1.33
N ASN A 145 9.07 19.54 0.15
CA ASN A 145 7.65 19.56 -0.19
C ASN A 145 7.06 18.15 -0.24
N TRP A 146 7.75 17.20 -0.87
CA TRP A 146 7.30 15.80 -0.90
C TRP A 146 7.24 15.18 0.51
N LEU A 147 8.24 15.45 1.35
CA LEU A 147 8.28 14.93 2.73
C LEU A 147 7.22 15.56 3.63
N LEU A 148 6.86 16.82 3.41
CA LEU A 148 5.71 17.45 4.10
C LEU A 148 4.40 16.75 3.73
N TRP A 149 4.21 16.39 2.46
CA TRP A 149 3.05 15.57 2.07
C TRP A 149 3.07 14.20 2.76
N VAL A 150 4.22 13.53 2.84
CA VAL A 150 4.34 12.26 3.57
C VAL A 150 3.92 12.41 5.04
N VAL A 151 4.36 13.46 5.71
CA VAL A 151 3.96 13.73 7.12
C VAL A 151 2.46 13.98 7.26
N LEU A 152 1.89 14.79 6.37
CA LEU A 152 0.45 15.08 6.38
C LEU A 152 -0.37 13.81 6.17
N LEU A 153 -0.03 13.03 5.15
CA LEU A 153 -0.73 11.78 4.83
C LEU A 153 -0.57 10.73 5.94
N ALA A 154 0.60 10.69 6.61
CA ALA A 154 0.80 9.81 7.76
C ALA A 154 -0.10 10.18 8.97
N GLY A 155 -0.35 11.48 9.17
CA GLY A 155 -1.34 11.93 10.15
C GLY A 155 -2.77 11.47 9.81
N LEU A 156 -3.18 11.59 8.55
CA LEU A 156 -4.47 11.09 8.06
C LEU A 156 -4.58 9.58 8.19
N GLU A 157 -3.49 8.85 7.95
CA GLU A 157 -3.45 7.38 8.09
C GLU A 157 -3.71 6.94 9.52
N GLY A 158 -3.14 7.65 10.50
CA GLY A 158 -3.44 7.42 11.92
C GLY A 158 -4.93 7.59 12.24
N PHE A 159 -5.58 8.60 11.65
CA PHE A 159 -7.02 8.81 11.77
C PHE A 159 -7.82 7.67 11.13
N PHE A 160 -7.47 7.24 9.91
CA PHE A 160 -8.17 6.13 9.25
C PHE A 160 -7.98 4.81 9.99
N GLY A 161 -6.79 4.55 10.56
CA GLY A 161 -6.55 3.39 11.41
C GLY A 161 -7.43 3.39 12.65
N TRP A 162 -7.57 4.54 13.32
CA TRP A 162 -8.48 4.68 14.44
C TRP A 162 -9.95 4.47 14.03
N ALA A 163 -10.42 5.10 12.96
CA ALA A 163 -11.79 4.95 12.47
C ALA A 163 -12.10 3.50 12.07
N MET A 164 -11.13 2.80 11.47
CA MET A 164 -11.23 1.39 11.12
C MET A 164 -11.48 0.52 12.36
N VAL A 165 -10.66 0.65 13.40
CA VAL A 165 -10.79 -0.12 14.66
C VAL A 165 -12.12 0.22 15.35
N ALA A 166 -12.45 1.51 15.46
CA ALA A 166 -13.70 1.96 16.08
C ALA A 166 -14.95 1.37 15.39
N SER A 167 -14.90 1.13 14.06
CA SER A 167 -16.00 0.53 13.31
C SER A 167 -16.22 -0.96 13.63
N GLY A 168 -15.18 -1.68 14.08
CA GLY A 168 -15.25 -3.12 14.38
C GLY A 168 -15.62 -3.44 15.82
N LEU A 169 -15.53 -2.46 16.74
CA LEU A 169 -15.82 -2.68 18.17
C LEU A 169 -17.32 -2.53 18.55
N ARG A 170 -18.18 -2.08 17.62
CA ARG A 170 -19.58 -1.75 17.92
C ARG A 170 -20.54 -2.87 17.57
N GLU A 171 -20.63 -3.27 16.32
CA GLU A 171 -21.70 -4.16 15.82
C GLU A 171 -21.17 -5.42 15.14
N ARG A 172 -20.01 -5.32 14.50
CA ARG A 172 -19.40 -6.40 13.71
C ARG A 172 -18.25 -7.04 14.46
N PRO A 173 -18.08 -8.37 14.32
CA PRO A 173 -16.94 -9.07 14.92
C PRO A 173 -15.63 -8.92 14.14
N TRP A 174 -15.58 -8.03 13.17
CA TRP A 174 -14.41 -7.70 12.34
C TRP A 174 -14.45 -6.22 11.90
N VAL A 175 -13.32 -5.71 11.46
CA VAL A 175 -13.23 -4.34 10.93
C VAL A 175 -14.03 -4.21 9.63
N ASN A 176 -14.60 -3.04 9.39
CA ASN A 176 -15.35 -2.75 8.16
C ASN A 176 -14.43 -2.86 6.93
N ALA A 177 -14.87 -3.58 5.88
CA ALA A 177 -14.08 -3.83 4.68
C ALA A 177 -13.73 -2.55 3.90
N TYR A 178 -14.62 -1.56 3.89
CA TYR A 178 -14.36 -0.27 3.24
C TYR A 178 -13.29 0.53 3.99
N ASN A 179 -13.38 0.59 5.33
CA ASN A 179 -12.38 1.26 6.16
C ASN A 179 -11.01 0.57 6.08
N LEU A 180 -11.00 -0.77 6.05
CA LEU A 180 -9.78 -1.55 5.82
C LEU A 180 -9.13 -1.22 4.48
N THR A 181 -9.95 -1.14 3.41
CA THR A 181 -9.48 -0.80 2.08
C THR A 181 -8.91 0.62 2.03
N LEU A 182 -9.61 1.59 2.64
CA LEU A 182 -9.15 2.98 2.71
C LEU A 182 -7.82 3.09 3.46
N HIS A 183 -7.70 2.44 4.62
CA HIS A 183 -6.47 2.41 5.42
C HIS A 183 -5.31 1.79 4.64
N LEU A 184 -5.47 0.62 4.04
CA LEU A 184 -4.40 -0.01 3.26
C LEU A 184 -4.01 0.84 2.03
N CYS A 185 -4.99 1.38 1.29
CA CYS A 185 -4.72 2.23 0.13
C CYS A 185 -3.97 3.51 0.52
N MET A 186 -4.34 4.14 1.64
CA MET A 186 -3.64 5.32 2.15
C MET A 186 -2.20 4.99 2.56
N GLY A 187 -1.97 3.87 3.26
CA GLY A 187 -0.63 3.39 3.58
C GLY A 187 0.24 3.18 2.32
N LEU A 188 -0.34 2.66 1.24
CA LEU A 188 0.33 2.51 -0.05
C LEU A 188 0.58 3.84 -0.77
N VAL A 189 -0.29 4.83 -0.62
CA VAL A 189 -0.05 6.20 -1.13
C VAL A 189 1.14 6.82 -0.41
N ILE A 190 1.20 6.71 0.92
CA ILE A 190 2.35 7.21 1.72
C ILE A 190 3.64 6.51 1.29
N PHE A 191 3.61 5.18 1.18
CA PHE A 191 4.73 4.38 0.68
C PHE A 191 5.18 4.86 -0.71
N SER A 192 4.25 5.07 -1.64
CA SER A 192 4.53 5.52 -3.00
C SER A 192 5.12 6.94 -3.04
N CYS A 193 4.63 7.86 -2.22
CA CYS A 193 5.17 9.21 -2.08
C CYS A 193 6.61 9.19 -1.53
N LEU A 194 6.86 8.36 -0.50
CA LEU A 194 8.20 8.22 0.08
C LEU A 194 9.16 7.53 -0.91
N LEU A 195 8.69 6.51 -1.64
CA LEU A 195 9.48 5.83 -2.67
C LEU A 195 9.82 6.76 -3.82
N TRP A 196 8.86 7.58 -4.28
CA TRP A 196 9.10 8.61 -5.29
C TRP A 196 10.13 9.64 -4.84
N THR A 197 10.00 10.12 -3.59
CA THR A 197 10.97 11.02 -2.96
C THR A 197 12.36 10.39 -2.90
N THR A 198 12.43 9.10 -2.63
CA THR A 198 13.69 8.34 -2.62
C THR A 198 14.28 8.24 -4.02
N PHE A 199 13.48 8.01 -5.05
CA PHE A 199 13.97 8.05 -6.43
C PHE A 199 14.57 9.40 -6.79
N ILE A 200 13.92 10.51 -6.44
CA ILE A 200 14.46 11.86 -6.62
C ILE A 200 15.80 12.02 -5.91
N ALA A 201 15.90 11.52 -4.67
CA ALA A 201 17.12 11.65 -3.87
C ALA A 201 18.32 10.86 -4.44
N PHE A 202 18.07 9.71 -5.05
CA PHE A 202 19.11 8.83 -5.59
C PHE A 202 19.40 9.08 -7.07
N GLN A 203 18.39 9.42 -7.84
CA GLN A 203 18.50 9.57 -9.29
C GLN A 203 17.66 10.77 -9.77
N PRO A 204 18.11 12.02 -9.52
CA PRO A 204 17.35 13.22 -9.85
C PRO A 204 17.00 13.34 -11.34
N ARG A 205 17.75 12.66 -12.21
CA ARG A 205 17.53 12.60 -13.66
C ARG A 205 17.48 11.15 -14.13
N PRO A 206 16.30 10.51 -14.14
CA PRO A 206 16.20 9.14 -14.59
C PRO A 206 16.53 9.02 -16.08
N LYS A 207 17.26 7.98 -16.44
CA LYS A 207 17.46 7.63 -17.85
C LYS A 207 16.11 7.21 -18.45
N SER A 208 15.63 7.97 -19.43
CA SER A 208 14.34 7.73 -20.07
C SER A 208 14.26 6.34 -20.77
N TRP A 209 13.08 5.94 -21.17
CA TRP A 209 12.87 4.72 -21.96
C TRP A 209 13.49 4.80 -23.35
N GLY A 210 13.75 6.02 -23.87
CA GLY A 210 14.27 6.25 -25.22
C GLY A 210 13.22 5.96 -26.33
N VAL A 211 11.94 5.88 -25.97
CA VAL A 211 10.83 5.56 -26.87
C VAL A 211 9.65 6.48 -26.55
N SER A 212 9.06 7.10 -27.57
CA SER A 212 7.87 7.95 -27.42
C SER A 212 6.61 7.14 -27.08
N GLY A 213 5.64 7.79 -26.41
CA GLY A 213 4.33 7.21 -26.08
C GLY A 213 4.31 6.28 -24.86
N VAL A 214 5.45 5.97 -24.25
CA VAL A 214 5.56 5.07 -23.09
C VAL A 214 4.90 5.67 -21.83
N LYS A 215 4.97 6.99 -21.66
CA LYS A 215 4.46 7.69 -20.46
C LYS A 215 2.99 7.34 -20.19
N ARG A 216 2.12 7.56 -21.17
CA ARG A 216 0.69 7.31 -21.04
C ARG A 216 0.39 5.85 -20.69
N GLU A 217 1.02 4.91 -21.39
CA GLU A 217 0.78 3.49 -21.22
C GLU A 217 1.16 2.99 -19.83
N ILE A 218 2.37 3.34 -19.36
CA ILE A 218 2.84 2.87 -18.05
C ILE A 218 2.02 3.48 -16.89
N TRP A 219 1.56 4.74 -17.01
CA TRP A 219 0.69 5.34 -16.00
C TRP A 219 -0.70 4.71 -15.97
N ILE A 220 -1.25 4.29 -17.12
CA ILE A 220 -2.50 3.52 -17.17
C ILE A 220 -2.30 2.16 -16.48
N ILE A 221 -1.21 1.45 -16.79
CA ILE A 221 -0.88 0.15 -16.15
C ILE A 221 -0.74 0.34 -14.64
N PHE A 222 -0.05 1.38 -14.18
CA PHE A 222 0.08 1.69 -12.77
C PHE A 222 -1.29 1.97 -12.11
N GLY A 223 -2.16 2.74 -12.78
CA GLY A 223 -3.53 3.00 -12.30
C GLY A 223 -4.36 1.73 -12.16
N VAL A 224 -4.30 0.82 -13.16
CA VAL A 224 -4.96 -0.50 -13.09
C VAL A 224 -4.38 -1.35 -11.95
N ALA A 225 -3.06 -1.30 -11.72
CA ALA A 225 -2.44 -2.00 -10.60
C ALA A 225 -2.89 -1.44 -9.24
N CYS A 226 -3.03 -0.11 -9.09
CA CYS A 226 -3.59 0.51 -7.88
C CYS A 226 -5.05 0.06 -7.64
N PHE A 227 -5.87 0.02 -8.69
CA PHE A 227 -7.24 -0.48 -8.61
C PHE A 227 -7.29 -1.96 -8.22
N GLN A 228 -6.41 -2.79 -8.80
CA GLN A 228 -6.26 -4.21 -8.44
C GLN A 228 -5.93 -4.39 -6.96
N VAL A 229 -5.08 -3.55 -6.39
CA VAL A 229 -4.74 -3.60 -4.96
C VAL A 229 -5.92 -3.19 -4.09
N ALA A 230 -6.69 -2.18 -4.49
CA ALA A 230 -7.92 -1.80 -3.78
C ALA A 230 -8.95 -2.95 -3.76
N LEU A 231 -9.13 -3.63 -4.90
CA LEU A 231 -9.96 -4.85 -4.96
C LEU A 231 -9.41 -5.96 -4.06
N GLY A 232 -8.07 -6.13 -3.98
CA GLY A 232 -7.42 -7.08 -3.07
C GLY A 232 -7.65 -6.77 -1.60
N ALA A 233 -7.65 -5.49 -1.22
CA ALA A 233 -8.02 -5.06 0.13
C ALA A 233 -9.49 -5.39 0.45
N MET A 234 -10.40 -5.13 -0.49
CA MET A 234 -11.81 -5.53 -0.38
C MET A 234 -11.97 -7.05 -0.29
N MET A 235 -11.22 -7.84 -1.08
CA MET A 235 -11.16 -9.31 -0.99
C MET A 235 -10.83 -9.78 0.44
N SER A 236 -9.81 -9.16 1.04
CA SER A 236 -9.42 -9.45 2.42
C SER A 236 -10.52 -9.04 3.40
N GLY A 237 -11.07 -7.83 3.26
CA GLY A 237 -12.10 -7.27 4.15
C GLY A 237 -13.40 -8.07 4.15
N THR A 238 -13.86 -8.50 2.98
CA THR A 238 -15.08 -9.30 2.80
C THR A 238 -14.86 -10.80 2.97
N LYS A 239 -13.61 -11.26 3.17
CA LYS A 239 -13.22 -12.68 3.21
C LYS A 239 -13.66 -13.46 1.96
N ALA A 240 -13.71 -12.77 0.81
CA ALA A 240 -14.29 -13.29 -0.43
C ALA A 240 -13.62 -14.59 -0.93
N GLY A 241 -12.32 -14.80 -0.63
CA GLY A 241 -11.60 -16.02 -0.99
C GLY A 241 -12.21 -17.31 -0.44
N LEU A 242 -12.89 -17.24 0.71
CA LEU A 242 -13.56 -18.41 1.32
C LEU A 242 -14.80 -18.86 0.54
N LEU A 243 -15.42 -17.96 -0.23
CA LEU A 243 -16.66 -18.26 -0.96
C LEU A 243 -16.39 -19.10 -2.20
N TYR A 244 -15.35 -18.77 -2.99
CA TYR A 244 -14.98 -19.49 -4.21
C TYR A 244 -13.47 -19.81 -4.20
N PRO A 245 -13.03 -20.85 -3.45
CA PRO A 245 -11.62 -21.23 -3.34
C PRO A 245 -11.15 -22.08 -4.55
N THR A 246 -11.60 -21.74 -5.75
CA THR A 246 -11.27 -22.45 -6.99
C THR A 246 -10.67 -21.49 -8.02
N TRP A 247 -9.86 -22.02 -8.93
CA TRP A 247 -9.26 -21.31 -10.05
C TRP A 247 -9.05 -22.29 -11.22
N PRO A 248 -9.27 -21.89 -12.49
CA PRO A 248 -9.57 -20.54 -13.00
C PRO A 248 -11.02 -20.11 -12.88
N ASP A 249 -11.94 -20.99 -12.62
CA ASP A 249 -13.37 -20.73 -12.47
C ASP A 249 -13.76 -20.35 -11.02
N MET A 250 -15.03 -20.05 -10.81
CA MET A 250 -15.67 -19.80 -9.52
C MET A 250 -16.70 -20.91 -9.26
N ARG A 251 -16.22 -22.07 -8.74
CA ARG A 251 -17.04 -23.29 -8.53
C ARG A 251 -17.78 -23.77 -9.78
N GLY A 252 -17.06 -23.91 -10.88
CA GLY A 252 -17.59 -24.43 -12.14
C GLY A 252 -18.21 -23.38 -13.08
N SER A 253 -18.23 -22.10 -12.67
CA SER A 253 -18.70 -20.99 -13.53
C SER A 253 -17.65 -19.89 -13.66
N PHE A 254 -17.46 -19.35 -14.85
CA PHE A 254 -16.69 -18.13 -15.04
C PHE A 254 -17.47 -16.86 -14.72
N PHE A 255 -18.80 -16.95 -14.69
CA PHE A 255 -19.69 -15.84 -14.34
C PHE A 255 -20.71 -16.34 -13.31
N PRO A 256 -20.51 -16.07 -12.02
CA PRO A 256 -21.40 -16.52 -10.94
C PRO A 256 -22.83 -16.02 -11.10
N ALA A 257 -23.81 -16.88 -10.81
CA ALA A 257 -25.23 -16.58 -10.97
C ALA A 257 -25.70 -15.42 -10.07
N GLU A 258 -25.07 -15.22 -8.92
CA GLU A 258 -25.38 -14.13 -7.99
C GLU A 258 -25.19 -12.75 -8.62
N LEU A 259 -24.32 -12.63 -9.65
CA LEU A 259 -24.10 -11.37 -10.37
C LEU A 259 -25.20 -11.11 -11.41
N LEU A 260 -25.97 -12.13 -11.81
CA LEU A 260 -27.08 -12.02 -12.76
C LEU A 260 -28.42 -11.74 -12.06
N ASP A 261 -28.52 -11.98 -10.76
CA ASP A 261 -29.75 -11.76 -10.01
C ASP A 261 -29.93 -10.26 -9.70
N ALA A 262 -30.90 -9.64 -10.38
CA ALA A 262 -31.24 -8.23 -10.20
C ALA A 262 -31.66 -7.89 -8.74
N GLY A 263 -32.15 -8.86 -7.97
CA GLY A 263 -32.53 -8.68 -6.57
C GLY A 263 -31.37 -8.31 -5.65
N TYR A 264 -30.13 -8.65 -6.04
CA TYR A 264 -28.93 -8.29 -5.26
C TYR A 264 -28.36 -6.89 -5.62
N TRP A 265 -28.76 -6.28 -6.73
CA TRP A 265 -28.27 -4.97 -7.15
C TRP A 265 -29.00 -3.81 -6.44
N VAL A 266 -29.06 -3.90 -5.13
CA VAL A 266 -29.70 -2.91 -4.23
C VAL A 266 -28.66 -2.31 -3.27
N SER A 267 -28.92 -1.09 -2.79
CA SER A 267 -27.96 -0.37 -1.92
C SER A 267 -27.62 -1.15 -0.63
N ASP A 268 -28.55 -1.96 -0.12
CA ASP A 268 -28.34 -2.74 1.08
C ASP A 268 -27.32 -3.87 0.89
N SER A 269 -27.23 -4.48 -0.28
CA SER A 269 -26.18 -5.46 -0.59
C SER A 269 -24.78 -4.89 -0.53
N PHE A 270 -24.62 -3.60 -0.80
CA PHE A 270 -23.35 -2.89 -0.66
C PHE A 270 -23.08 -2.43 0.77
N ARG A 271 -24.09 -1.97 1.50
CA ARG A 271 -23.94 -1.51 2.89
C ARG A 271 -23.73 -2.67 3.87
N GLN A 272 -24.54 -3.73 3.71
CA GLN A 272 -24.51 -4.93 4.53
C GLN A 272 -23.84 -6.08 3.78
N TYR A 273 -22.66 -5.82 3.27
CA TYR A 273 -21.91 -6.69 2.36
C TYR A 273 -21.58 -8.08 2.92
N ASP A 274 -21.83 -8.32 4.19
CA ASP A 274 -21.60 -9.57 4.91
C ASP A 274 -22.86 -10.38 5.18
N THR A 275 -24.04 -9.89 4.76
CA THR A 275 -25.34 -10.57 4.96
C THR A 275 -25.72 -11.53 3.83
N ASN A 276 -25.11 -11.34 2.64
CA ASN A 276 -25.36 -12.18 1.47
C ASN A 276 -24.08 -12.38 0.64
N PRO A 277 -24.03 -13.34 -0.29
CA PRO A 277 -22.84 -13.66 -1.06
C PRO A 277 -22.51 -12.65 -2.17
N PHE A 278 -23.40 -11.69 -2.46
CA PHE A 278 -23.25 -10.80 -3.62
C PHE A 278 -21.95 -9.99 -3.64
N MET A 279 -21.67 -9.22 -2.57
CA MET A 279 -20.46 -8.39 -2.52
C MET A 279 -19.15 -9.20 -2.54
N PRO A 280 -18.99 -10.27 -1.74
CA PRO A 280 -17.82 -11.13 -1.87
C PRO A 280 -17.64 -11.70 -3.27
N THR A 281 -18.73 -12.15 -3.93
CA THR A 281 -18.71 -12.64 -5.30
C THR A 281 -18.29 -11.56 -6.29
N LEU A 282 -18.90 -10.39 -6.20
CA LEU A 282 -18.60 -9.24 -7.08
C LEU A 282 -17.13 -8.81 -6.99
N ILE A 283 -16.64 -8.66 -5.76
CA ILE A 283 -15.24 -8.24 -5.53
C ILE A 283 -14.27 -9.32 -6.04
N GLN A 284 -14.54 -10.59 -5.79
CA GLN A 284 -13.67 -11.66 -6.26
C GLN A 284 -13.68 -11.76 -7.79
N PHE A 285 -14.84 -11.61 -8.42
CA PHE A 285 -14.96 -11.57 -9.88
C PHE A 285 -14.14 -10.43 -10.49
N PHE A 286 -14.30 -9.21 -9.97
CA PHE A 286 -13.54 -8.07 -10.46
C PHE A 286 -12.04 -8.21 -10.19
N HIS A 287 -11.64 -8.67 -9.02
CA HIS A 287 -10.23 -8.87 -8.68
C HIS A 287 -9.53 -9.83 -9.65
N ARG A 288 -10.18 -10.95 -10.00
CA ARG A 288 -9.64 -11.92 -10.98
C ARG A 288 -9.54 -11.32 -12.37
N ASN A 289 -10.63 -10.71 -12.86
CA ASN A 289 -10.65 -10.16 -14.23
C ASN A 289 -9.70 -8.97 -14.39
N THR A 290 -9.56 -8.14 -13.37
CA THR A 290 -8.57 -7.05 -13.37
C THR A 290 -7.14 -7.60 -13.36
N ALA A 291 -6.88 -8.72 -12.66
CA ALA A 291 -5.57 -9.38 -12.70
C ALA A 291 -5.24 -9.91 -14.11
N TYR A 292 -6.21 -10.50 -14.82
CA TYR A 292 -6.03 -10.92 -16.20
C TYR A 292 -5.76 -9.72 -17.11
N LEU A 293 -6.55 -8.65 -16.99
CA LEU A 293 -6.36 -7.42 -17.75
C LEU A 293 -4.95 -6.83 -17.50
N LEU A 294 -4.54 -6.69 -16.23
CA LEU A 294 -3.23 -6.17 -15.86
C LEU A 294 -2.10 -7.02 -16.46
N THR A 295 -2.26 -8.36 -16.43
CA THR A 295 -1.29 -9.28 -17.01
C THR A 295 -1.15 -9.07 -18.53
N ILE A 296 -2.27 -9.00 -19.24
CA ILE A 296 -2.27 -8.74 -20.69
C ILE A 296 -1.60 -7.39 -20.99
N MET A 297 -1.93 -6.36 -20.24
CA MET A 297 -1.36 -5.02 -20.43
C MET A 297 0.16 -4.99 -20.21
N VAL A 298 0.65 -5.62 -19.13
CA VAL A 298 2.10 -5.66 -18.80
C VAL A 298 2.86 -6.50 -19.82
N VAL A 299 2.33 -7.66 -20.22
CA VAL A 299 2.95 -8.54 -21.23
C VAL A 299 3.00 -7.82 -22.57
N TRP A 300 1.89 -7.22 -23.03
CA TRP A 300 1.83 -6.46 -24.27
C TRP A 300 2.79 -5.25 -24.26
N PHE A 301 2.81 -4.48 -23.19
CA PHE A 301 3.73 -3.35 -23.00
C PHE A 301 5.18 -3.80 -23.09
N SER A 302 5.53 -4.87 -22.40
CA SER A 302 6.89 -5.43 -22.39
C SER A 302 7.28 -5.93 -23.77
N TRP A 303 6.44 -6.71 -24.44
CA TRP A 303 6.65 -7.20 -25.80
C TRP A 303 6.87 -6.06 -26.81
N LYS A 304 6.02 -5.02 -26.77
CA LYS A 304 6.14 -3.83 -27.60
C LYS A 304 7.49 -3.14 -27.42
N LEU A 305 7.96 -2.99 -26.17
CA LEU A 305 9.24 -2.34 -25.89
C LEU A 305 10.45 -3.22 -26.26
N PHE A 306 10.37 -4.53 -26.06
CA PHE A 306 11.43 -5.44 -26.53
C PHE A 306 11.62 -5.36 -28.06
N ARG A 307 10.53 -5.24 -28.80
CA ARG A 307 10.57 -5.07 -30.27
C ARG A 307 11.18 -3.74 -30.75
N ARG A 308 11.16 -2.71 -29.90
CA ARG A 308 11.68 -1.37 -30.22
C ARG A 308 13.17 -1.16 -29.90
N GLY A 309 13.89 -2.19 -29.50
CA GLY A 309 15.34 -2.12 -29.30
C GLY A 309 15.78 -1.22 -28.13
N ILE A 310 15.05 -1.21 -27.03
CA ILE A 310 15.39 -0.45 -25.82
C ILE A 310 16.74 -0.84 -25.20
N SER A 311 17.31 0.03 -24.38
CA SER A 311 18.59 -0.18 -23.68
C SER A 311 18.59 -1.46 -22.81
N ARG A 312 19.78 -2.02 -22.55
CA ARG A 312 19.95 -3.21 -21.69
C ARG A 312 19.32 -3.03 -20.31
N ASN A 313 19.48 -1.85 -19.68
CA ASN A 313 18.91 -1.57 -18.36
C ASN A 313 17.37 -1.54 -18.40
N ASN A 314 16.77 -1.02 -19.47
CA ASN A 314 15.33 -1.03 -19.66
C ASN A 314 14.80 -2.45 -19.90
N LYS A 315 15.54 -3.28 -20.66
CA LYS A 315 15.20 -4.71 -20.82
C LYS A 315 15.23 -5.44 -19.48
N MET A 316 16.25 -5.19 -18.65
CA MET A 316 16.35 -5.77 -17.30
C MET A 316 15.17 -5.35 -16.42
N LEU A 317 14.77 -4.08 -16.44
CA LEU A 317 13.60 -3.60 -15.68
C LEU A 317 12.31 -4.31 -16.13
N LEU A 318 12.11 -4.52 -17.43
CA LEU A 318 10.95 -5.26 -17.93
C LEU A 318 10.99 -6.74 -17.51
N MET A 319 12.16 -7.37 -17.53
CA MET A 319 12.29 -8.75 -17.03
C MET A 319 11.95 -8.84 -15.54
N VAL A 320 12.42 -7.90 -14.72
CA VAL A 320 12.06 -7.83 -13.30
C VAL A 320 10.54 -7.63 -13.14
N LEU A 321 9.94 -6.72 -13.92
CA LEU A 321 8.49 -6.49 -13.89
C LEU A 321 7.70 -7.76 -14.22
N LEU A 322 8.07 -8.46 -15.28
CA LEU A 322 7.42 -9.73 -15.69
C LEU A 322 7.60 -10.84 -14.64
N SER A 323 8.80 -10.95 -14.06
CA SER A 323 9.08 -11.95 -13.01
C SER A 323 8.28 -11.66 -11.74
N VAL A 324 8.24 -10.41 -11.30
CA VAL A 324 7.46 -10.02 -10.11
C VAL A 324 5.97 -10.24 -10.37
N LEU A 325 5.45 -9.88 -11.55
CA LEU A 325 4.06 -10.13 -11.92
C LEU A 325 3.73 -11.63 -11.93
N PHE A 326 4.60 -12.46 -12.50
CA PHE A 326 4.42 -13.92 -12.49
C PHE A 326 4.33 -14.48 -11.07
N VAL A 327 5.28 -14.11 -10.20
CA VAL A 327 5.27 -14.55 -8.78
C VAL A 327 4.01 -14.03 -8.07
N GLN A 328 3.58 -12.80 -8.34
CA GLN A 328 2.39 -12.20 -7.75
C GLN A 328 1.11 -12.97 -8.13
N ILE A 329 0.98 -13.36 -9.41
CA ILE A 329 -0.14 -14.17 -9.89
C ILE A 329 -0.13 -15.54 -9.21
N LEU A 330 1.03 -16.19 -9.16
CA LEU A 330 1.18 -17.51 -8.53
C LEU A 330 0.80 -17.46 -7.05
N LEU A 331 1.29 -16.45 -6.31
CA LEU A 331 0.93 -16.25 -4.90
C LEU A 331 -0.58 -16.02 -4.73
N GLY A 332 -1.22 -15.26 -5.64
CA GLY A 332 -2.66 -15.03 -5.61
C GLY A 332 -3.46 -16.31 -5.82
N ILE A 333 -3.09 -17.12 -6.80
CA ILE A 333 -3.73 -18.41 -7.07
C ILE A 333 -3.54 -19.35 -5.88
N LEU A 334 -2.31 -19.49 -5.39
CA LEU A 334 -2.00 -20.34 -4.23
C LEU A 334 -2.76 -19.88 -2.97
N THR A 335 -2.81 -18.58 -2.70
CA THR A 335 -3.60 -18.05 -1.59
C THR A 335 -5.06 -18.47 -1.72
N LEU A 336 -5.61 -18.32 -2.91
CA LEU A 336 -7.04 -18.58 -3.15
C LEU A 336 -7.41 -20.06 -3.00
N ILE A 337 -6.68 -20.96 -3.67
CA ILE A 337 -7.01 -22.41 -3.63
C ILE A 337 -6.78 -23.05 -2.26
N HIS A 338 -6.03 -22.39 -1.38
CA HIS A 338 -5.85 -22.81 0.01
C HIS A 338 -6.81 -22.10 0.99
N CYS A 339 -7.76 -21.28 0.52
CA CYS A 339 -8.83 -20.70 1.35
C CYS A 339 -9.91 -21.73 1.68
N ILE A 340 -9.52 -22.86 2.31
CA ILE A 340 -10.45 -23.94 2.71
C ILE A 340 -10.70 -23.83 4.22
N GLY A 341 -11.89 -23.33 4.57
CA GLY A 341 -12.27 -23.09 5.97
C GLY A 341 -11.62 -21.86 6.62
N ASN A 342 -10.37 -21.56 6.30
CA ASN A 342 -9.64 -20.39 6.77
C ASN A 342 -8.79 -19.75 5.66
N ILE A 343 -8.35 -18.53 5.88
CA ILE A 343 -7.45 -17.83 4.95
C ILE A 343 -6.00 -18.18 5.32
N PRO A 344 -5.17 -18.67 4.38
CA PRO A 344 -3.79 -19.02 4.65
C PRO A 344 -2.94 -17.76 4.93
N VAL A 345 -2.60 -17.52 6.20
CA VAL A 345 -1.94 -16.28 6.65
C VAL A 345 -0.64 -16.01 5.91
N VAL A 346 0.25 -16.99 5.83
CA VAL A 346 1.57 -16.84 5.19
C VAL A 346 1.43 -16.48 3.71
N LEU A 347 0.61 -17.23 2.96
CA LEU A 347 0.40 -16.96 1.53
C LEU A 347 -0.27 -15.60 1.31
N GLY A 348 -1.26 -15.23 2.13
CA GLY A 348 -1.92 -13.93 2.06
C GLY A 348 -0.95 -12.77 2.32
N VAL A 349 -0.08 -12.90 3.33
CA VAL A 349 0.95 -11.89 3.63
C VAL A 349 2.00 -11.79 2.52
N LEU A 350 2.45 -12.94 1.97
CA LEU A 350 3.38 -12.95 0.83
C LEU A 350 2.76 -12.32 -0.42
N HIS A 351 1.47 -12.60 -0.69
CA HIS A 351 0.75 -11.98 -1.80
C HIS A 351 0.61 -10.46 -1.61
N GLN A 352 0.34 -9.99 -0.39
CA GLN A 352 0.31 -8.56 -0.07
C GLN A 352 1.69 -7.90 -0.23
N GLY A 353 2.76 -8.54 0.26
CA GLY A 353 4.13 -8.05 0.08
C GLY A 353 4.57 -8.02 -1.39
N GLY A 354 4.19 -9.04 -2.16
CA GLY A 354 4.40 -9.09 -3.61
C GLY A 354 3.70 -7.95 -4.36
N ALA A 355 2.49 -7.55 -3.92
CA ALA A 355 1.79 -6.39 -4.47
C ALA A 355 2.55 -5.07 -4.21
N VAL A 356 3.13 -4.88 -3.01
CA VAL A 356 3.99 -3.72 -2.71
C VAL A 356 5.21 -3.70 -3.63
N LEU A 357 5.84 -4.84 -3.86
CA LEU A 357 6.97 -4.96 -4.77
C LEU A 357 6.58 -4.67 -6.23
N LEU A 358 5.45 -5.20 -6.69
CA LEU A 358 4.94 -4.93 -8.05
C LEU A 358 4.66 -3.45 -8.26
N LEU A 359 3.98 -2.80 -7.30
CA LEU A 359 3.74 -1.36 -7.35
C LEU A 359 5.05 -0.57 -7.34
N SER A 360 6.06 -1.00 -6.58
CA SER A 360 7.38 -0.35 -6.55
C SER A 360 8.07 -0.38 -7.91
N VAL A 361 8.06 -1.53 -8.59
CA VAL A 361 8.65 -1.69 -9.93
C VAL A 361 7.89 -0.86 -10.97
N LEU A 362 6.56 -0.87 -10.93
CA LEU A 362 5.71 -0.06 -11.80
C LEU A 362 5.91 1.44 -11.56
N LEU A 363 5.99 1.87 -10.29
CA LEU A 363 6.24 3.27 -9.95
C LEU A 363 7.62 3.73 -10.40
N PHE A 364 8.65 2.88 -10.31
CA PHE A 364 9.95 3.17 -10.90
C PHE A 364 9.91 3.27 -12.42
N ALA A 365 9.13 2.41 -13.08
CA ALA A 365 8.90 2.50 -14.53
C ALA A 365 8.19 3.81 -14.92
N CYS A 366 7.23 4.28 -14.12
CA CYS A 366 6.60 5.60 -14.25
C CYS A 366 7.62 6.73 -14.02
N TYR A 367 8.45 6.62 -12.98
CA TYR A 367 9.48 7.61 -12.68
C TYR A 367 10.44 7.84 -13.85
N LYS A 368 10.78 6.80 -14.60
CA LYS A 368 11.61 6.91 -15.82
C LYS A 368 10.94 7.68 -16.97
N THR A 369 9.66 7.99 -16.88
CA THR A 369 8.93 8.82 -17.85
C THR A 369 8.72 10.25 -17.37
N SER A 370 9.11 10.59 -16.14
CA SER A 370 9.06 11.95 -15.65
C SER A 370 10.11 12.78 -16.37
N ASP A 371 9.69 13.82 -17.06
CA ASP A 371 10.57 14.85 -17.58
C ASP A 371 11.06 15.61 -16.36
N THR A 372 12.27 15.29 -15.97
CA THR A 372 12.96 15.75 -14.79
C THR A 372 12.82 17.25 -14.56
N MET A 373 12.25 17.61 -13.40
CA MET A 373 12.35 18.91 -12.72
C MET A 373 11.85 20.19 -13.45
N ASN A 374 11.28 20.11 -14.66
CA ASN A 374 10.63 21.27 -15.30
C ASN A 374 9.12 21.33 -15.03
N ASP A 375 8.51 20.28 -14.45
CA ASP A 375 7.07 20.16 -14.26
C ASP A 375 6.61 20.38 -12.80
N TRP A 376 7.52 20.89 -11.91
CA TRP A 376 7.17 21.09 -10.48
C TRP A 376 7.55 22.46 -9.94
#